data_b98e6fbaec363184ec1558fd7fd3bcad
#
_entry.id   b98e6fbaec363184ec1558fd7fd3bcad
#
_cell.length_a   1.000
_cell.length_b   1.000
_cell.length_c   1.000
_cell.angle_alpha   90.00
_cell.angle_beta   90.00
_cell.angle_gamma   90.00
#
_symmetry.space_group_name_H-M   'P 1'
#
loop_
_entity.id
_entity.type
_entity.pdbx_description
1 polymer ?
#
loop_
_entity_poly.entity_id
_entity_poly.type
_entity_poly.pdbx_seq_one_letter_code
_entity_poly.pdbx_strand_id
1 'polypeptide(L)'
;MKRMLRLLLCLAALLTACGQKTAAQGGTIDPAVAAAQRYQSVVQAVGDGTSAGVDLTDAQIAQAVAQLSSAGLTAVHVDAADPVTHPEVVTAFWNARTAGETAEAALYEVCRDGGLLCHTLRFTDGIDTVTRTRVAWRDGAFSVSYADTYTVTSLTLGGGRLTYVYDMPDNPPGTDHDGHIDTQEAFTIGES
;
A
#
# COMPACT_ATOMS: atom_id res chain seq x y z
N MET A 1 -5.72 62.96 -41.17
CA MET A 1 -6.36 62.08 -40.22
C MET A 1 -5.30 61.09 -39.72
N LYS A 2 -4.85 61.25 -38.47
CA LYS A 2 -3.62 60.68 -37.91
C LYS A 2 -3.92 59.37 -37.26
N ARG A 3 -3.37 58.27 -37.77
CA ARG A 3 -3.33 56.99 -37.06
C ARG A 3 -1.98 56.86 -36.36
N MET A 4 -1.98 57.05 -35.06
CA MET A 4 -0.82 56.81 -34.22
C MET A 4 -0.63 55.33 -34.02
N LEU A 5 0.42 54.80 -34.62
CA LEU A 5 0.94 53.49 -34.41
C LEU A 5 1.72 53.50 -33.09
N ARG A 6 1.16 52.92 -32.02
CA ARG A 6 1.88 52.70 -30.77
C ARG A 6 2.72 51.45 -30.90
N LEU A 7 4.00 51.67 -31.06
CA LEU A 7 5.03 50.66 -30.99
C LEU A 7 5.24 50.28 -29.50
N LEU A 8 4.74 49.12 -29.10
CA LEU A 8 5.02 48.60 -27.78
C LEU A 8 6.36 47.85 -27.83
N LEU A 9 7.38 48.47 -27.29
CA LEU A 9 8.71 47.89 -27.15
C LEU A 9 8.64 46.86 -25.99
N CYS A 10 8.51 45.60 -26.31
CA CYS A 10 8.74 44.52 -25.33
C CYS A 10 10.22 44.36 -25.14
N LEU A 11 10.73 44.92 -24.06
CA LEU A 11 12.09 44.69 -23.58
C LEU A 11 12.17 43.26 -23.01
N ALA A 12 12.67 42.33 -23.79
CA ALA A 12 12.99 41.00 -23.34
C ALA A 12 14.24 41.06 -22.50
N ALA A 13 14.09 41.07 -21.18
CA ALA A 13 15.20 40.83 -20.26
C ALA A 13 15.58 39.37 -20.31
N LEU A 14 16.65 39.05 -21.01
CA LEU A 14 17.34 37.77 -20.94
C LEU A 14 18.01 37.62 -19.57
N LEU A 15 17.28 37.09 -18.59
CA LEU A 15 17.86 36.53 -17.39
C LEU A 15 18.36 35.13 -17.70
N THR A 16 19.63 35.03 -18.02
CA THR A 16 20.39 33.77 -17.97
C THR A 16 20.52 33.36 -16.50
N ALA A 17 19.48 32.73 -15.96
CA ALA A 17 19.59 31.98 -14.74
C ALA A 17 20.17 30.62 -15.10
N CYS A 18 21.39 30.34 -14.63
CA CYS A 18 21.93 28.99 -14.55
C CYS A 18 20.92 28.12 -13.84
N GLY A 19 20.09 27.43 -14.60
CA GLY A 19 19.12 26.51 -14.10
C GLY A 19 19.80 25.25 -13.62
N GLN A 20 19.91 25.10 -12.32
CA GLN A 20 19.90 23.78 -11.73
C GLN A 20 18.62 23.10 -12.22
N LYS A 21 18.77 22.09 -13.07
CA LYS A 21 17.71 21.14 -13.37
C LYS A 21 17.44 20.33 -12.09
N THR A 22 16.67 20.89 -11.18
CA THR A 22 15.84 20.07 -10.30
C THR A 22 14.78 19.46 -11.19
N ALA A 23 15.04 18.26 -11.67
CA ALA A 23 13.99 17.41 -12.20
C ALA A 23 13.02 17.18 -11.05
N ALA A 24 11.96 17.97 -11.00
CA ALA A 24 10.75 17.60 -10.26
C ALA A 24 10.20 16.37 -11.00
N GLN A 25 10.71 15.19 -10.66
CA GLN A 25 10.00 13.94 -10.89
C GLN A 25 8.76 14.03 -10.01
N GLY A 26 7.66 14.44 -10.59
CA GLY A 26 6.33 14.23 -10.04
C GLY A 26 6.03 12.73 -10.09
N GLY A 27 6.82 11.93 -9.38
CA GLY A 27 6.55 10.53 -9.16
C GLY A 27 5.32 10.45 -8.26
N THR A 28 4.27 9.80 -8.74
CA THR A 28 3.11 9.44 -7.91
C THR A 28 3.66 8.62 -6.73
N ILE A 29 3.41 9.09 -5.50
CA ILE A 29 3.80 8.33 -4.30
C ILE A 29 3.05 7.00 -4.34
N ASP A 30 3.78 5.90 -4.10
CA ASP A 30 3.16 4.57 -4.00
C ASP A 30 2.03 4.59 -2.95
N PRO A 31 0.84 4.06 -3.26
CA PRO A 31 -0.30 4.08 -2.35
C PRO A 31 -0.03 3.44 -0.98
N ALA A 32 0.78 2.37 -0.93
CA ALA A 32 1.16 1.72 0.32
C ALA A 32 2.10 2.61 1.16
N VAL A 33 3.03 3.35 0.51
CA VAL A 33 3.85 4.36 1.19
C VAL A 33 2.99 5.51 1.71
N ALA A 34 2.05 6.01 0.91
CA ALA A 34 1.12 7.05 1.34
C ALA A 34 0.25 6.60 2.53
N ALA A 35 -0.16 5.33 2.57
CA ALA A 35 -0.85 4.74 3.72
C ALA A 35 0.07 4.70 4.95
N ALA A 36 1.30 4.18 4.82
CA ALA A 36 2.26 4.10 5.93
C ALA A 36 2.57 5.48 6.53
N GLN A 37 2.66 6.52 5.72
CA GLN A 37 2.88 7.90 6.18
C GLN A 37 1.79 8.41 7.13
N ARG A 38 0.57 7.82 7.12
CA ARG A 38 -0.51 8.21 8.02
C ARG A 38 -0.16 7.99 9.49
N TYR A 39 0.61 6.94 9.81
CA TYR A 39 1.02 6.64 11.18
C TYR A 39 2.52 6.87 11.44
N GLN A 40 3.18 7.63 10.60
CA GLN A 40 4.62 7.92 10.72
C GLN A 40 5.02 8.44 12.11
N SER A 41 4.22 9.29 12.72
CA SER A 41 4.49 9.84 14.06
C SER A 41 4.55 8.75 15.15
N VAL A 42 3.77 7.67 15.01
CA VAL A 42 3.80 6.53 15.93
C VAL A 42 5.13 5.82 15.86
N VAL A 43 5.62 5.56 14.64
CA VAL A 43 6.89 4.87 14.41
C VAL A 43 8.08 5.74 14.82
N GLN A 44 8.06 7.02 14.46
CA GLN A 44 9.10 7.99 14.84
C GLN A 44 9.29 8.13 16.35
N ALA A 45 8.21 7.97 17.13
CA ALA A 45 8.29 8.02 18.59
C ALA A 45 9.08 6.83 19.20
N VAL A 46 9.26 5.73 18.45
CA VAL A 46 10.01 4.54 18.86
C VAL A 46 11.46 4.61 18.37
N GLY A 47 11.67 5.05 17.13
CA GLY A 47 13.01 5.18 16.55
C GLY A 47 13.00 5.57 15.08
N ASP A 48 14.17 5.89 14.56
CA ASP A 48 14.36 6.25 13.16
C ASP A 48 14.59 5.06 12.22
N GLY A 49 14.74 3.86 12.77
CA GLY A 49 14.98 2.64 12.01
C GLY A 49 16.43 2.43 11.57
N THR A 50 17.41 3.19 12.12
CA THR A 50 18.81 3.11 11.68
C THR A 50 19.61 2.01 12.39
N SER A 51 19.64 1.95 13.70
CA SER A 51 20.59 1.07 14.43
C SER A 51 19.95 0.06 15.35
N ALA A 52 18.79 0.35 15.89
CA ALA A 52 17.95 -0.61 16.61
C ALA A 52 16.66 -0.68 15.84
N GLY A 53 16.26 -1.87 15.38
CA GLY A 53 14.97 -2.05 14.71
C GLY A 53 13.86 -1.44 15.54
N VAL A 54 12.87 -0.86 14.88
CA VAL A 54 11.63 -0.45 15.54
C VAL A 54 10.91 -1.72 16.01
N ASP A 55 10.38 -1.70 17.22
CA ASP A 55 9.53 -2.75 17.78
C ASP A 55 8.32 -2.10 18.44
N LEU A 56 7.21 -2.04 17.71
CA LEU A 56 5.98 -1.42 18.18
C LEU A 56 5.27 -2.33 19.19
N THR A 57 4.84 -1.74 20.28
CA THR A 57 3.90 -2.40 21.22
C THR A 57 2.51 -2.56 20.59
N ASP A 58 1.70 -3.47 21.13
CA ASP A 58 0.32 -3.65 20.67
C ASP A 58 -0.51 -2.36 20.72
N ALA A 59 -0.30 -1.52 21.75
CA ALA A 59 -0.95 -0.22 21.86
C ALA A 59 -0.54 0.75 20.73
N GLN A 60 0.72 0.75 20.33
CA GLN A 60 1.21 1.58 19.22
C GLN A 60 0.71 1.06 17.88
N ILE A 61 0.64 -0.26 17.70
CA ILE A 61 0.04 -0.85 16.49
C ILE A 61 -1.46 -0.51 16.42
N ALA A 62 -2.19 -0.65 17.52
CA ALA A 62 -3.60 -0.25 17.58
C ALA A 62 -3.80 1.24 17.24
N GLN A 63 -2.88 2.11 17.69
CA GLN A 63 -2.90 3.53 17.32
C GLN A 63 -2.64 3.73 15.82
N ALA A 64 -1.70 3.00 15.23
CA ALA A 64 -1.43 3.07 13.80
C ALA A 64 -2.63 2.58 12.97
N VAL A 65 -3.25 1.45 13.36
CA VAL A 65 -4.49 0.93 12.74
C VAL A 65 -5.61 1.97 12.83
N ALA A 66 -5.79 2.63 13.98
CA ALA A 66 -6.81 3.67 14.14
C ALA A 66 -6.56 4.88 13.22
N GLN A 67 -5.29 5.25 12.98
CA GLN A 67 -4.95 6.33 12.04
C GLN A 67 -5.23 5.93 10.59
N LEU A 68 -4.95 4.69 10.20
CA LEU A 68 -5.33 4.16 8.88
C LEU A 68 -6.85 4.12 8.72
N SER A 69 -7.57 3.61 9.73
CA SER A 69 -9.03 3.56 9.74
C SER A 69 -9.65 4.96 9.61
N SER A 70 -9.12 5.96 10.32
CA SER A 70 -9.62 7.35 10.23
C SER A 70 -9.43 7.95 8.83
N ALA A 71 -8.53 7.40 8.04
CA ALA A 71 -8.34 7.76 6.63
C ALA A 71 -9.20 6.91 5.67
N GLY A 72 -10.10 6.06 6.19
CA GLY A 72 -10.98 5.19 5.40
C GLY A 72 -10.27 3.95 4.83
N LEU A 73 -9.12 3.56 5.39
CA LEU A 73 -8.36 2.40 4.93
C LEU A 73 -8.72 1.14 5.72
N THR A 74 -8.85 0.01 5.02
CA THR A 74 -9.13 -1.30 5.63
C THR A 74 -7.85 -1.84 6.25
N ALA A 75 -7.70 -1.72 7.55
CA ALA A 75 -6.48 -2.02 8.27
C ALA A 75 -6.68 -3.02 9.41
N VAL A 76 -5.62 -3.73 9.75
CA VAL A 76 -5.56 -4.69 10.84
C VAL A 76 -4.15 -4.73 11.44
N HIS A 77 -4.04 -5.22 12.67
CA HIS A 77 -2.78 -5.61 13.26
C HIS A 77 -2.35 -6.97 12.69
N VAL A 78 -1.12 -7.08 12.21
CA VAL A 78 -0.53 -8.38 11.86
C VAL A 78 -0.58 -9.31 13.09
N ASP A 79 -0.87 -10.58 12.87
CA ASP A 79 -0.99 -11.59 13.94
C ASP A 79 -2.19 -11.40 14.91
N ALA A 80 -3.04 -10.40 14.71
CA ALA A 80 -4.23 -10.23 15.53
C ALA A 80 -5.43 -11.02 14.99
N ALA A 81 -6.24 -11.54 15.91
CA ALA A 81 -7.56 -12.11 15.56
C ALA A 81 -8.63 -11.03 15.39
N ASP A 82 -8.26 -9.76 15.56
CA ASP A 82 -9.17 -8.64 15.48
C ASP A 82 -9.74 -8.47 14.06
N PRO A 83 -11.01 -8.05 13.95
CA PRO A 83 -11.57 -7.72 12.65
C PRO A 83 -10.83 -6.57 11.98
N VAL A 84 -10.74 -6.62 10.66
CA VAL A 84 -10.26 -5.48 9.86
C VAL A 84 -11.17 -4.27 10.08
N THR A 85 -10.61 -3.08 9.99
CA THR A 85 -11.43 -1.87 9.91
C THR A 85 -12.07 -1.78 8.52
N HIS A 86 -13.22 -1.10 8.39
CA HIS A 86 -13.92 -0.95 7.10
C HIS A 86 -14.20 -2.27 6.37
N PRO A 87 -14.81 -3.29 7.03
CA PRO A 87 -15.08 -4.59 6.42
C PRO A 87 -16.00 -4.51 5.20
N GLU A 88 -16.78 -3.43 5.06
CA GLU A 88 -17.63 -3.15 3.91
C GLU A 88 -16.84 -3.08 2.60
N VAL A 89 -15.56 -2.70 2.60
CA VAL A 89 -14.69 -2.69 1.42
C VAL A 89 -14.48 -4.11 0.91
N VAL A 90 -14.22 -5.05 1.81
CA VAL A 90 -14.05 -6.47 1.48
C VAL A 90 -15.37 -7.07 0.97
N THR A 91 -16.49 -6.72 1.62
CA THR A 91 -17.82 -7.18 1.20
C THR A 91 -18.17 -6.65 -0.19
N ALA A 92 -17.89 -5.39 -0.48
CA ALA A 92 -18.11 -4.79 -1.80
C ALA A 92 -17.26 -5.48 -2.88
N PHE A 93 -15.98 -5.71 -2.61
CA PHE A 93 -15.10 -6.49 -3.50
C PHE A 93 -15.66 -7.87 -3.79
N TRP A 94 -16.07 -8.60 -2.75
CA TRP A 94 -16.60 -9.95 -2.88
C TRP A 94 -17.87 -9.99 -3.73
N ASN A 95 -18.78 -9.05 -3.52
CA ASN A 95 -20.04 -8.97 -4.26
C ASN A 95 -19.79 -8.69 -5.75
N ALA A 96 -18.94 -7.73 -6.09
CA ALA A 96 -18.60 -7.41 -7.47
C ALA A 96 -17.89 -8.59 -8.15
N ARG A 97 -16.92 -9.22 -7.47
CA ARG A 97 -16.27 -10.45 -7.94
C ARG A 97 -17.28 -11.58 -8.23
N THR A 98 -18.22 -11.81 -7.31
CA THR A 98 -19.23 -12.87 -7.48
C THR A 98 -20.18 -12.57 -8.63
N ALA A 99 -20.44 -11.29 -8.92
CA ALA A 99 -21.18 -10.85 -10.09
C ALA A 99 -20.37 -10.92 -11.40
N GLY A 100 -19.09 -11.27 -11.35
CA GLY A 100 -18.20 -11.31 -12.51
C GLY A 100 -17.71 -9.92 -12.96
N GLU A 101 -17.87 -8.90 -12.11
CA GLU A 101 -17.44 -7.53 -12.36
C GLU A 101 -16.00 -7.33 -11.89
N THR A 102 -15.25 -6.50 -12.61
CA THR A 102 -13.90 -6.09 -12.15
C THR A 102 -13.98 -5.44 -10.78
N ALA A 103 -13.15 -5.91 -9.85
CA ALA A 103 -13.15 -5.47 -8.47
C ALA A 103 -11.73 -5.36 -7.92
N GLU A 104 -11.55 -4.46 -6.94
CA GLU A 104 -10.30 -4.30 -6.21
C GLU A 104 -10.58 -3.99 -4.74
N ALA A 105 -9.76 -4.55 -3.85
CA ALA A 105 -9.74 -4.20 -2.43
C ALA A 105 -8.30 -4.20 -1.91
N ALA A 106 -7.95 -3.22 -1.09
CA ALA A 106 -6.66 -3.13 -0.42
C ALA A 106 -6.85 -3.35 1.09
N LEU A 107 -6.08 -4.28 1.66
CA LEU A 107 -6.00 -4.54 3.09
C LEU A 107 -4.58 -4.19 3.57
N TYR A 108 -4.49 -3.54 4.72
CA TYR A 108 -3.24 -3.02 5.25
C TYR A 108 -2.95 -3.65 6.62
N GLU A 109 -1.85 -4.39 6.72
CA GLU A 109 -1.38 -4.97 7.97
C GLU A 109 -0.25 -4.13 8.55
N VAL A 110 -0.46 -3.58 9.75
CA VAL A 110 0.59 -2.87 10.50
C VAL A 110 1.46 -3.90 11.19
N CYS A 111 2.76 -3.88 10.90
CA CYS A 111 3.72 -4.82 11.41
C CYS A 111 4.47 -4.28 12.64
N ARG A 112 4.96 -5.18 13.51
CA ARG A 112 5.70 -4.80 14.74
C ARG A 112 6.96 -4.00 14.46
N ASP A 113 7.63 -4.25 13.34
CA ASP A 113 8.82 -3.48 12.92
C ASP A 113 8.49 -2.08 12.40
N GLY A 114 7.26 -1.61 12.60
CA GLY A 114 6.79 -0.30 12.17
C GLY A 114 6.44 -0.22 10.68
N GLY A 115 6.70 -1.26 9.90
CA GLY A 115 6.37 -1.29 8.48
C GLY A 115 4.91 -1.64 8.21
N LEU A 116 4.55 -1.67 6.94
CA LEU A 116 3.21 -1.97 6.44
C LEU A 116 3.29 -3.07 5.39
N LEU A 117 2.39 -4.04 5.45
CA LEU A 117 2.16 -4.98 4.37
C LEU A 117 0.78 -4.67 3.76
N CYS A 118 0.76 -4.34 2.48
CA CYS A 118 -0.46 -4.07 1.73
C CYS A 118 -0.77 -5.25 0.83
N HIS A 119 -2.00 -5.78 0.93
CA HIS A 119 -2.54 -6.84 0.08
C HIS A 119 -3.59 -6.20 -0.83
N THR A 120 -3.25 -5.97 -2.09
CA THR A 120 -4.20 -5.48 -3.09
C THR A 120 -4.76 -6.65 -3.86
N LEU A 121 -5.97 -7.08 -3.47
CA LEU A 121 -6.74 -8.09 -4.18
C LEU A 121 -7.41 -7.48 -5.41
N ARG A 122 -7.30 -8.13 -6.54
CA ARG A 122 -7.95 -7.71 -7.79
C ARG A 122 -8.61 -8.90 -8.47
N PHE A 123 -9.82 -8.68 -8.95
CA PHE A 123 -10.52 -9.59 -9.85
C PHE A 123 -10.73 -8.91 -11.20
N THR A 124 -10.26 -9.54 -12.27
CA THR A 124 -10.41 -9.03 -13.64
C THR A 124 -10.47 -10.21 -14.60
N ASP A 125 -11.47 -10.21 -15.48
CA ASP A 125 -11.64 -11.23 -16.53
C ASP A 125 -11.67 -12.69 -16.01
N GLY A 126 -12.24 -12.89 -14.82
CA GLY A 126 -12.34 -14.21 -14.20
C GLY A 126 -11.09 -14.65 -13.43
N ILE A 127 -10.09 -13.80 -13.30
CA ILE A 127 -8.82 -14.10 -12.64
C ILE A 127 -8.69 -13.28 -11.36
N ASP A 128 -8.43 -13.97 -10.25
CA ASP A 128 -8.05 -13.34 -9.00
C ASP A 128 -6.52 -13.19 -8.92
N THR A 129 -6.06 -12.01 -8.53
CA THR A 129 -4.64 -11.73 -8.24
C THR A 129 -4.51 -11.02 -6.92
N VAL A 130 -3.34 -11.16 -6.28
CA VAL A 130 -2.94 -10.34 -5.13
C VAL A 130 -1.60 -9.70 -5.39
N THR A 131 -1.53 -8.38 -5.23
CA THR A 131 -0.24 -7.67 -5.16
C THR A 131 0.09 -7.45 -3.69
N ARG A 132 1.24 -7.99 -3.24
CA ARG A 132 1.76 -7.79 -1.90
C ARG A 132 2.87 -6.75 -1.95
N THR A 133 2.61 -5.61 -1.32
CA THR A 133 3.58 -4.52 -1.22
C THR A 133 4.03 -4.37 0.22
N ARG A 134 5.33 -4.59 0.46
CA ARG A 134 5.95 -4.37 1.76
C ARG A 134 6.57 -2.98 1.81
N VAL A 135 6.14 -2.18 2.77
CA VAL A 135 6.73 -0.88 3.08
C VAL A 135 7.53 -1.01 4.37
N ALA A 136 8.79 -0.62 4.35
CA ALA A 136 9.66 -0.62 5.51
C ALA A 136 9.92 0.81 6.01
N TRP A 137 10.08 0.93 7.32
CA TRP A 137 10.58 2.13 7.97
C TRP A 137 12.10 2.03 8.13
N ARG A 138 12.84 2.91 7.45
CA ARG A 138 14.30 2.96 7.52
C ARG A 138 14.78 4.40 7.37
N ASP A 139 15.81 4.77 8.12
CA ASP A 139 16.45 6.09 8.02
C ASP A 139 15.46 7.26 8.12
N GLY A 140 14.45 7.11 8.97
CA GLY A 140 13.44 8.14 9.21
C GLY A 140 12.40 8.30 8.08
N ALA A 141 12.30 7.33 7.15
CA ALA A 141 11.37 7.37 6.04
C ALA A 141 10.74 6.00 5.73
N PHE A 142 9.55 6.04 5.14
CA PHE A 142 8.93 4.86 4.55
C PHE A 142 9.34 4.68 3.09
N SER A 143 9.68 3.44 2.73
CA SER A 143 9.99 3.06 1.36
C SER A 143 9.51 1.64 1.04
N VAL A 144 9.18 1.39 -0.23
CA VAL A 144 8.83 0.04 -0.69
C VAL A 144 10.06 -0.86 -0.62
N SER A 145 9.94 -2.00 0.07
CA SER A 145 10.96 -3.04 0.11
C SER A 145 10.78 -4.05 -1.02
N TYR A 146 9.53 -4.42 -1.28
CA TYR A 146 9.15 -5.25 -2.43
C TYR A 146 7.68 -4.98 -2.81
N ALA A 147 7.34 -5.30 -4.06
CA ALA A 147 5.98 -5.32 -4.57
C ALA A 147 5.87 -6.42 -5.61
N ASP A 148 5.20 -7.52 -5.23
CA ASP A 148 5.08 -8.70 -6.08
C ASP A 148 3.60 -9.05 -6.28
N THR A 149 3.26 -9.50 -7.49
CA THR A 149 1.90 -9.90 -7.85
C THR A 149 1.85 -11.41 -8.08
N TYR A 150 0.89 -12.06 -7.45
CA TYR A 150 0.67 -13.49 -7.50
C TYR A 150 -0.73 -13.81 -8.02
N THR A 151 -0.89 -14.96 -8.66
CA THR A 151 -2.20 -15.52 -8.97
C THR A 151 -2.79 -16.13 -7.70
N VAL A 152 -4.05 -15.81 -7.42
CA VAL A 152 -4.79 -16.42 -6.30
C VAL A 152 -5.44 -17.70 -6.81
N THR A 153 -5.09 -18.82 -6.19
CA THR A 153 -5.57 -20.16 -6.54
C THR A 153 -6.89 -20.49 -5.84
N SER A 154 -7.13 -19.88 -4.69
CA SER A 154 -8.37 -20.01 -3.93
C SER A 154 -8.69 -18.71 -3.21
N LEU A 155 -9.95 -18.27 -3.29
CA LEU A 155 -10.45 -17.10 -2.57
C LEU A 155 -11.85 -17.41 -2.04
N THR A 156 -12.01 -17.26 -0.73
CA THR A 156 -13.28 -17.53 -0.03
C THR A 156 -13.62 -16.43 0.96
N LEU A 157 -14.92 -16.12 1.08
CA LEU A 157 -15.48 -15.31 2.14
C LEU A 157 -16.57 -16.10 2.83
N GLY A 158 -16.36 -16.45 4.10
CA GLY A 158 -17.30 -17.24 4.87
C GLY A 158 -16.94 -17.29 6.34
N GLY A 159 -17.96 -17.43 7.22
CA GLY A 159 -17.75 -17.45 8.67
C GLY A 159 -17.05 -16.21 9.20
N GLY A 160 -17.34 -15.02 8.63
CA GLY A 160 -16.71 -13.77 9.05
C GLY A 160 -15.22 -13.66 8.68
N ARG A 161 -14.72 -14.46 7.74
CA ARG A 161 -13.31 -14.46 7.31
C ARG A 161 -13.18 -14.41 5.80
N LEU A 162 -12.28 -13.56 5.33
CA LEU A 162 -11.72 -13.60 3.98
C LEU A 162 -10.46 -14.47 4.04
N THR A 163 -10.40 -15.50 3.21
CA THR A 163 -9.21 -16.36 3.09
C THR A 163 -8.82 -16.47 1.64
N TYR A 164 -7.55 -16.33 1.34
CA TYR A 164 -7.04 -16.59 0.00
C TYR A 164 -5.73 -17.36 0.05
N VAL A 165 -5.53 -18.19 -0.98
CA VAL A 165 -4.31 -18.94 -1.24
C VAL A 165 -3.72 -18.42 -2.53
N TYR A 166 -2.44 -18.13 -2.53
CA TYR A 166 -1.74 -17.69 -3.73
C TYR A 166 -0.49 -18.54 -3.97
N ASP A 167 -0.16 -18.69 -5.23
CA ASP A 167 0.98 -19.44 -5.69
C ASP A 167 2.22 -18.56 -5.66
N MET A 168 3.10 -18.83 -4.70
CA MET A 168 4.39 -18.16 -4.59
C MET A 168 5.44 -19.07 -5.22
N PRO A 169 6.17 -18.63 -6.27
CA PRO A 169 7.24 -19.41 -6.82
C PRO A 169 8.30 -19.67 -5.74
N ASP A 170 8.63 -20.93 -5.57
CA ASP A 170 9.69 -21.37 -4.68
C ASP A 170 11.01 -20.86 -5.22
N ASN A 171 11.62 -19.98 -4.47
CA ASN A 171 13.00 -19.56 -4.61
C ASN A 171 13.39 -18.45 -5.59
N PRO A 172 14.28 -17.55 -5.12
CA PRO A 172 15.09 -16.75 -6.03
C PRO A 172 15.94 -17.67 -6.91
N PRO A 173 16.24 -17.29 -8.16
CA PRO A 173 17.03 -18.09 -9.09
C PRO A 173 18.36 -18.54 -8.45
N GLY A 174 18.55 -19.85 -8.29
CA GLY A 174 19.81 -20.43 -7.82
C GLY A 174 19.74 -21.34 -6.59
N THR A 175 18.56 -21.69 -6.11
CA THR A 175 18.37 -22.67 -5.03
C THR A 175 17.65 -23.91 -5.54
N ASP A 176 18.15 -25.10 -5.17
CA ASP A 176 17.77 -26.41 -5.72
C ASP A 176 16.40 -26.96 -5.25
N HIS A 177 15.41 -26.13 -4.99
CA HIS A 177 14.10 -26.59 -4.59
C HIS A 177 13.04 -26.20 -5.63
N ASP A 178 12.63 -27.17 -6.42
CA ASP A 178 11.53 -27.06 -7.40
C ASP A 178 10.16 -27.18 -6.69
N GLY A 179 9.82 -26.27 -5.81
CA GLY A 179 8.56 -26.33 -5.08
C GLY A 179 7.77 -25.04 -5.25
N HIS A 180 6.48 -25.14 -5.52
CA HIS A 180 5.52 -24.07 -5.30
C HIS A 180 5.05 -24.14 -3.84
N ILE A 181 5.07 -23.03 -3.11
CA ILE A 181 4.51 -22.96 -1.78
C ILE A 181 3.15 -22.28 -1.88
N ASP A 182 2.09 -23.03 -1.61
CA ASP A 182 0.77 -22.45 -1.37
C ASP A 182 0.81 -21.63 -0.08
N THR A 183 0.79 -20.32 -0.22
CA THR A 183 0.75 -19.41 0.92
C THR A 183 -0.68 -18.97 1.17
N GLN A 184 -1.17 -19.25 2.38
CA GLN A 184 -2.51 -18.88 2.80
C GLN A 184 -2.48 -17.64 3.69
N GLU A 185 -3.34 -16.69 3.37
CA GLU A 185 -3.63 -15.52 4.19
C GLU A 185 -5.10 -15.50 4.59
N ALA A 186 -5.38 -14.99 5.79
CA ALA A 186 -6.73 -14.94 6.31
C ALA A 186 -6.99 -13.70 7.17
N PHE A 187 -8.04 -12.97 6.85
CA PHE A 187 -8.45 -11.76 7.55
C PHE A 187 -9.82 -11.96 8.21
N THR A 188 -9.93 -11.60 9.48
CA THR A 188 -11.23 -11.55 10.17
C THR A 188 -11.98 -10.31 9.73
N ILE A 189 -13.18 -10.51 9.17
CA ILE A 189 -14.03 -9.42 8.66
C ILE A 189 -15.08 -9.00 9.70
N GLY A 190 -15.32 -9.85 10.70
CA GLY A 190 -16.41 -9.71 11.64
C GLY A 190 -17.70 -10.32 11.12
N GLU A 191 -18.63 -10.56 12.04
CA GLU A 191 -19.98 -10.99 11.67
C GLU A 191 -20.77 -9.78 11.17
N SER A 192 -21.33 -9.88 9.97
CA SER A 192 -22.23 -8.91 9.35
C SER A 192 -23.67 -9.17 9.77
#